data_b81dcb358f1311d4c2e2ea22d992d61c
#
_entry.id   b81dcb358f1311d4c2e2ea22d992d61c
#
_cell.length_a   1.000
_cell.length_b   1.000
_cell.length_c   1.000
_cell.angle_alpha   90.00
_cell.angle_beta   90.00
_cell.angle_gamma   90.00
#
_symmetry.space_group_name_H-M   'P 1'
#
loop_
_entity.id
_entity.type
_entity.pdbx_description
1 polymer ?
#
loop_
_entity_poly.entity_id
_entity_poly.type
_entity_poly.pdbx_seq_one_letter_code
_entity_poly.pdbx_strand_id
1 'polypeptide(L)'
;METRASFIAAMQETQHLSPEKGQSPANGNMEQFDSDEGSSIEDADFNWDEFLEETGASAAPHTSFKHVEISLQSSFQPGMKLEVANKSNPDTYWVATIITTCGQLLLLRYCGYGDDRRADFWCDVMTADLHPVGWCTQNNKVLMPPDAIKEKYMDWTEFLIHDLTGARTAPANLLEGPLRGKNPVDLITVDSLIELQDSQNPFQYWIVSVVENVGGRLRLRYVGLEETESYDQWLFYLDCRLRPVGWCQENKYRMDPPADIYSLKTISEWKCALEKSLNDAANFPLPMEVFKDHADLRNHFFTVGMKLEAVNMREPFHICPASVTKVFNNHYLQVTIDDLRPEPSKISMLCHADSLGILPIQWCLKNGVNLTPPKGYSGQDFDWADYQKQCGAEAAPHLCFRNTSFSRGFTKNMKLEAVNPRNPAEICVASITSVKGRLMWLHLE
;
A
#
# COMPACT_ATOMS: atom_id res chain seq x y z
N MET A 1 -20.42 -12.52 -22.69
CA MET A 1 -19.14 -12.33 -22.00
C MET A 1 -18.55 -11.03 -22.49
N GLU A 2 -18.67 -9.98 -21.71
CA GLU A 2 -17.94 -8.74 -22.03
C GLU A 2 -16.46 -9.02 -21.88
N THR A 3 -15.72 -8.91 -22.96
CA THR A 3 -14.26 -8.98 -22.93
C THR A 3 -13.75 -7.82 -22.08
N ARG A 4 -13.14 -8.13 -20.95
CA ARG A 4 -12.47 -7.13 -20.11
C ARG A 4 -11.35 -6.49 -20.92
N ALA A 5 -11.34 -5.18 -20.98
CA ALA A 5 -10.37 -4.45 -21.79
C ALA A 5 -8.99 -4.43 -21.13
N SER A 6 -7.95 -4.37 -21.96
CA SER A 6 -6.59 -4.09 -21.48
C SER A 6 -6.49 -2.65 -20.98
N PHE A 7 -5.68 -2.41 -19.96
CA PHE A 7 -5.44 -1.08 -19.42
C PHE A 7 -3.96 -0.85 -19.09
N ILE A 8 -3.60 0.41 -18.96
CA ILE A 8 -2.24 0.84 -18.63
C ILE A 8 -2.12 1.02 -17.12
N ALA A 9 -1.17 0.36 -16.51
CA ALA A 9 -0.81 0.55 -15.11
C ALA A 9 0.60 1.13 -15.00
N ALA A 10 0.77 2.09 -14.12
CA ALA A 10 2.07 2.62 -13.81
C ALA A 10 2.76 1.73 -12.79
N MET A 11 3.98 1.32 -13.10
CA MET A 11 4.80 0.50 -12.21
C MET A 11 5.39 1.36 -11.10
N GLN A 12 4.56 1.82 -10.20
CA GLN A 12 5.03 2.47 -8.99
C GLN A 12 4.67 1.67 -7.75
N GLU A 13 5.38 2.04 -6.71
CA GLU A 13 5.45 1.37 -5.43
C GLU A 13 4.13 1.28 -4.68
N THR A 14 3.12 1.98 -5.12
CA THR A 14 1.90 2.24 -4.34
C THR A 14 0.60 1.97 -5.07
N GLN A 15 0.61 1.46 -6.32
CA GLN A 15 -0.64 1.45 -7.07
C GLN A 15 -1.12 0.09 -7.49
N HIS A 16 -2.40 -0.08 -7.35
CA HIS A 16 -3.34 -0.98 -8.01
C HIS A 16 -2.93 -2.45 -8.20
N LEU A 17 -1.71 -2.83 -7.79
CA LEU A 17 -1.20 -4.19 -7.86
C LEU A 17 -1.21 -4.78 -6.46
N SER A 18 -1.94 -5.87 -6.29
CA SER A 18 -1.94 -6.64 -5.05
C SER A 18 -0.92 -7.78 -5.16
N PRO A 19 -0.29 -8.18 -4.05
CA PRO A 19 0.54 -9.36 -4.04
C PRO A 19 -0.32 -10.60 -4.28
N GLU A 20 0.29 -11.64 -4.81
CA GLU A 20 -0.30 -12.96 -4.73
C GLU A 20 -0.68 -13.25 -3.28
N LYS A 21 -1.90 -13.70 -3.06
CA LYS A 21 -2.29 -14.25 -1.77
C LYS A 21 -1.49 -15.53 -1.55
N GLY A 22 -0.39 -15.41 -0.84
CA GLY A 22 0.21 -16.59 -0.20
C GLY A 22 -0.89 -17.23 0.63
N GLN A 23 -1.05 -18.55 0.48
CA GLN A 23 -2.06 -19.33 1.19
C GLN A 23 -2.09 -18.93 2.66
N SER A 24 -3.12 -18.22 3.06
CA SER A 24 -3.50 -18.16 4.47
C SER A 24 -4.03 -19.55 4.82
N PRO A 25 -3.51 -20.21 5.86
CA PRO A 25 -4.14 -21.43 6.32
C PRO A 25 -5.53 -21.05 6.84
N ALA A 26 -6.54 -21.49 6.11
CA ALA A 26 -7.92 -21.42 6.57
C ALA A 26 -8.07 -22.35 7.77
N ASN A 27 -8.13 -21.79 8.96
CA ASN A 27 -8.71 -22.43 10.12
C ASN A 27 -9.69 -21.49 10.76
N GLY A 28 -10.92 -21.65 10.39
CA GLY A 28 -12.07 -21.09 11.05
C GLY A 28 -13.23 -22.04 10.90
N ASN A 29 -13.46 -22.85 11.94
CA ASN A 29 -14.71 -23.58 12.08
C ASN A 29 -15.87 -22.59 11.99
N MET A 30 -16.71 -22.75 10.99
CA MET A 30 -18.03 -22.15 10.96
C MET A 30 -19.06 -23.28 10.97
N GLU A 31 -19.88 -23.25 12.01
CA GLU A 31 -21.04 -24.12 12.19
C GLU A 31 -22.05 -23.93 11.07
N GLN A 32 -22.58 -25.07 10.64
CA GLN A 32 -23.66 -25.22 9.68
C GLN A 32 -24.94 -24.51 10.14
N PHE A 33 -25.54 -23.75 9.23
CA PHE A 33 -26.98 -23.61 9.18
C PHE A 33 -27.50 -24.10 7.83
N ASP A 34 -28.30 -25.16 7.92
CA ASP A 34 -29.09 -25.71 6.84
C ASP A 34 -30.22 -24.73 6.45
N SER A 35 -30.38 -24.47 5.16
CA SER A 35 -31.72 -24.40 4.52
C SER A 35 -31.63 -24.41 3.00
N ASP A 36 -32.16 -25.43 2.46
CA ASP A 36 -32.85 -25.75 1.21
C ASP A 36 -32.70 -24.91 -0.07
N GLU A 37 -32.31 -25.68 -1.08
CA GLU A 37 -32.78 -25.73 -2.48
C GLU A 37 -32.81 -24.45 -3.33
N GLY A 38 -31.79 -24.35 -4.13
CA GLY A 38 -31.73 -23.56 -5.35
C GLY A 38 -30.39 -23.83 -6.03
N SER A 39 -30.41 -24.42 -7.22
CA SER A 39 -29.26 -24.81 -8.01
C SER A 39 -28.13 -23.78 -7.97
N SER A 40 -27.20 -23.95 -7.07
CA SER A 40 -25.94 -23.23 -7.05
C SER A 40 -25.03 -23.86 -8.09
N ILE A 41 -24.72 -23.10 -9.13
CA ILE A 41 -23.43 -23.25 -9.79
C ILE A 41 -22.45 -23.00 -8.66
N GLU A 42 -21.77 -24.04 -8.20
CA GLU A 42 -20.63 -23.93 -7.30
C GLU A 42 -19.65 -22.98 -8.00
N ASP A 43 -19.54 -21.76 -7.51
CA ASP A 43 -18.42 -20.91 -7.80
C ASP A 43 -17.22 -21.62 -7.16
N ALA A 44 -16.52 -22.42 -7.95
CA ALA A 44 -15.27 -23.01 -7.53
C ALA A 44 -14.34 -21.88 -7.10
N ASP A 45 -13.94 -21.87 -5.85
CA ASP A 45 -13.00 -20.91 -5.32
C ASP A 45 -11.76 -20.87 -6.22
N PHE A 46 -11.38 -19.65 -6.67
CA PHE A 46 -10.23 -19.48 -7.53
C PHE A 46 -8.96 -19.93 -6.81
N ASN A 47 -8.18 -20.81 -7.46
CA ASN A 47 -6.92 -21.32 -6.95
C ASN A 47 -5.77 -20.92 -7.87
N TRP A 48 -4.82 -20.14 -7.34
CA TRP A 48 -3.67 -19.67 -8.10
C TRP A 48 -2.79 -20.80 -8.65
N ASP A 49 -2.53 -21.83 -7.86
CA ASP A 49 -1.66 -22.94 -8.27
C ASP A 49 -2.25 -23.71 -9.46
N GLU A 50 -3.54 -24.00 -9.40
CA GLU A 50 -4.26 -24.63 -10.51
C GLU A 50 -4.27 -23.75 -11.75
N PHE A 51 -4.56 -22.46 -11.59
CA PHE A 51 -4.58 -21.52 -12.71
C PHE A 51 -3.23 -21.38 -13.40
N LEU A 52 -2.14 -21.28 -12.65
CA LEU A 52 -0.79 -21.20 -13.19
C LEU A 52 -0.37 -22.51 -13.88
N GLU A 53 -0.75 -23.66 -13.34
CA GLU A 53 -0.50 -24.96 -13.95
C GLU A 53 -1.27 -25.11 -15.27
N GLU A 54 -2.56 -24.79 -15.29
CA GLU A 54 -3.40 -24.85 -16.49
C GLU A 54 -2.93 -23.92 -17.60
N THR A 55 -2.52 -22.72 -17.25
CA THR A 55 -2.07 -21.71 -18.24
C THR A 55 -0.61 -21.86 -18.63
N GLY A 56 0.18 -22.62 -17.88
CA GLY A 56 1.63 -22.70 -18.05
C GLY A 56 2.34 -21.38 -17.82
N ALA A 57 1.69 -20.44 -17.14
CA ALA A 57 2.19 -19.10 -16.88
C ALA A 57 2.95 -19.02 -15.56
N SER A 58 3.80 -17.98 -15.43
CA SER A 58 4.51 -17.68 -14.20
C SER A 58 3.84 -16.48 -13.52
N ALA A 59 3.76 -16.53 -12.19
CA ALA A 59 3.34 -15.37 -11.41
C ALA A 59 4.44 -14.30 -11.37
N ALA A 60 4.06 -13.04 -11.29
CA ALA A 60 5.00 -11.97 -10.97
C ALA A 60 5.53 -12.20 -9.54
N PRO A 61 6.87 -12.20 -9.33
CA PRO A 61 7.44 -12.49 -8.02
C PRO A 61 7.09 -11.39 -7.01
N HIS A 62 6.93 -11.75 -5.74
CA HIS A 62 6.63 -10.80 -4.67
C HIS A 62 7.67 -9.68 -4.55
N THR A 63 8.92 -9.94 -4.93
CA THR A 63 10.01 -8.95 -4.95
C THR A 63 9.79 -7.81 -5.95
N SER A 64 8.89 -8.00 -6.91
CA SER A 64 8.50 -6.96 -7.85
C SER A 64 7.52 -5.93 -7.27
N PHE A 65 6.94 -6.21 -6.10
CA PHE A 65 5.97 -5.35 -5.42
C PHE A 65 6.59 -4.75 -4.16
N LYS A 66 6.89 -3.46 -4.17
CA LYS A 66 7.52 -2.80 -3.03
C LYS A 66 6.69 -2.90 -1.75
N HIS A 67 5.39 -2.74 -1.84
CA HIS A 67 4.52 -2.84 -0.67
C HIS A 67 4.51 -4.22 -0.03
N VAL A 68 4.69 -5.28 -0.82
CA VAL A 68 4.86 -6.65 -0.31
C VAL A 68 6.19 -6.78 0.42
N GLU A 69 7.27 -6.27 -0.16
CA GLU A 69 8.57 -6.27 0.49
C GLU A 69 8.57 -5.47 1.80
N ILE A 70 7.93 -4.30 1.81
CA ILE A 70 7.73 -3.51 3.03
C ILE A 70 6.97 -4.33 4.08
N SER A 71 5.89 -5.02 3.69
CA SER A 71 5.10 -5.83 4.62
C SER A 71 5.84 -7.06 5.14
N LEU A 72 6.85 -7.54 4.42
CA LEU A 72 7.71 -8.65 4.84
C LEU A 72 8.91 -8.19 5.67
N GLN A 73 9.19 -6.90 5.71
CA GLN A 73 10.24 -6.35 6.56
C GLN A 73 9.89 -6.53 8.03
N SER A 74 10.89 -6.88 8.82
CA SER A 74 10.76 -6.99 10.27
C SER A 74 11.85 -6.16 10.94
N SER A 75 11.49 -5.45 12.01
CA SER A 75 12.46 -4.80 12.88
C SER A 75 13.19 -5.79 13.78
N PHE A 76 12.66 -6.99 13.94
CA PHE A 76 13.36 -8.12 14.53
C PHE A 76 14.39 -8.66 13.54
N GLN A 77 15.59 -8.91 14.03
CA GLN A 77 16.68 -9.39 13.18
C GLN A 77 17.22 -10.73 13.67
N PRO A 78 17.70 -11.60 12.76
CA PRO A 78 18.38 -12.83 13.15
C PRO A 78 19.53 -12.54 14.13
N GLY A 79 19.68 -13.40 15.13
CA GLY A 79 20.68 -13.26 16.18
C GLY A 79 20.23 -12.47 17.42
N MET A 80 19.12 -11.72 17.35
CA MET A 80 18.55 -11.07 18.53
C MET A 80 17.99 -12.08 19.51
N LYS A 81 18.19 -11.83 20.80
CA LYS A 81 17.67 -12.65 21.88
C LYS A 81 16.49 -11.96 22.57
N LEU A 82 15.55 -12.76 23.03
CA LEU A 82 14.33 -12.34 23.73
C LEU A 82 13.90 -13.42 24.72
N GLU A 83 12.99 -13.06 25.64
CA GLU A 83 12.37 -14.01 26.55
C GLU A 83 11.00 -14.44 26.01
N VAL A 84 10.74 -15.74 26.02
CA VAL A 84 9.52 -16.34 25.51
C VAL A 84 9.06 -17.46 26.40
N ALA A 85 7.75 -17.75 26.42
CA ALA A 85 7.19 -18.82 27.20
C ALA A 85 7.89 -20.17 26.95
N ASN A 86 8.20 -20.88 28.04
CA ASN A 86 8.79 -22.21 27.98
C ASN A 86 7.69 -23.25 27.76
N LYS A 87 7.72 -23.90 26.60
CA LYS A 87 6.72 -24.91 26.23
C LYS A 87 6.75 -26.16 27.12
N SER A 88 7.91 -26.48 27.71
CA SER A 88 8.07 -27.66 28.59
C SER A 88 7.46 -27.45 29.98
N ASN A 89 7.35 -26.21 30.42
CA ASN A 89 6.88 -25.91 31.74
C ASN A 89 6.05 -24.61 31.70
N PRO A 90 4.71 -24.70 31.65
CA PRO A 90 3.84 -23.52 31.66
C PRO A 90 4.15 -22.57 32.84
N ASP A 91 3.89 -21.28 32.62
CA ASP A 91 4.16 -20.19 33.56
C ASP A 91 5.66 -19.89 33.78
N THR A 92 6.54 -20.52 33.08
CA THR A 92 7.97 -20.18 33.01
C THR A 92 8.39 -19.67 31.63
N TYR A 93 9.53 -19.00 31.63
CA TYR A 93 10.08 -18.37 30.41
C TYR A 93 11.53 -18.82 30.23
N TRP A 94 11.97 -18.77 28.98
CA TRP A 94 13.37 -18.98 28.66
C TRP A 94 13.84 -18.04 27.55
N VAL A 95 15.13 -17.79 27.49
CA VAL A 95 15.73 -16.98 26.44
C VAL A 95 15.81 -17.78 25.15
N ALA A 96 15.38 -17.16 24.07
CA ALA A 96 15.48 -17.72 22.73
C ALA A 96 16.19 -16.74 21.78
N THR A 97 16.80 -17.29 20.75
CA THR A 97 17.44 -16.53 19.67
C THR A 97 16.56 -16.54 18.45
N ILE A 98 16.41 -15.41 17.80
CA ILE A 98 15.74 -15.30 16.50
C ILE A 98 16.65 -15.90 15.46
N ILE A 99 16.21 -16.95 14.78
CA ILE A 99 16.93 -17.62 13.71
C ILE A 99 16.66 -16.97 12.37
N THR A 100 15.39 -16.72 12.08
CA THR A 100 14.95 -15.99 10.88
C THR A 100 13.59 -15.34 11.11
N THR A 101 13.22 -14.47 10.22
CA THR A 101 11.94 -13.74 10.26
C THR A 101 11.23 -13.87 8.93
N CYS A 102 9.89 -13.89 8.97
CA CYS A 102 9.05 -13.82 7.79
C CYS A 102 7.83 -12.97 8.12
N GLY A 103 7.88 -11.67 7.79
CA GLY A 103 6.87 -10.72 8.20
C GLY A 103 6.72 -10.66 9.71
N GLN A 104 5.55 -10.99 10.22
CA GLN A 104 5.25 -11.05 11.66
C GLN A 104 5.59 -12.40 12.30
N LEU A 105 6.10 -13.37 11.53
CA LEU A 105 6.51 -14.67 12.05
C LEU A 105 8.01 -14.68 12.39
N LEU A 106 8.32 -15.21 13.56
CA LEU A 106 9.68 -15.43 14.03
C LEU A 106 9.96 -16.92 14.18
N LEU A 107 11.07 -17.38 13.63
CA LEU A 107 11.61 -18.71 13.95
C LEU A 107 12.57 -18.56 15.13
N LEU A 108 12.22 -19.18 16.24
CA LEU A 108 12.97 -19.10 17.50
C LEU A 108 13.66 -20.43 17.82
N ARG A 109 14.83 -20.29 18.46
CA ARG A 109 15.56 -21.41 19.08
C ARG A 109 15.88 -21.06 20.52
N TYR A 110 15.47 -21.90 21.45
CA TYR A 110 15.85 -21.74 22.86
C TYR A 110 17.36 -21.80 23.03
N CYS A 111 17.89 -20.93 23.87
CA CYS A 111 19.32 -20.92 24.22
C CYS A 111 19.71 -22.27 24.86
N GLY A 112 20.81 -22.82 24.41
CA GLY A 112 21.34 -24.13 24.85
C GLY A 112 21.27 -25.22 23.80
N TYR A 113 20.46 -25.06 22.75
CA TYR A 113 20.38 -26.05 21.66
C TYR A 113 21.54 -25.91 20.64
N GLY A 114 22.35 -24.85 20.71
CA GLY A 114 23.43 -24.64 19.77
C GLY A 114 22.93 -24.60 18.32
N ASP A 115 23.46 -25.49 17.48
CA ASP A 115 23.08 -25.59 16.07
C ASP A 115 21.95 -26.63 15.80
N ASP A 116 21.38 -27.19 16.86
CA ASP A 116 20.31 -28.17 16.73
C ASP A 116 18.99 -27.50 16.33
N ARG A 117 18.54 -27.79 15.11
CA ARG A 117 17.33 -27.22 14.53
C ARG A 117 16.03 -27.93 14.91
N ARG A 118 16.12 -29.09 15.55
CA ARG A 118 14.95 -29.96 15.79
C ARG A 118 13.92 -29.34 16.76
N ALA A 119 14.38 -28.45 17.62
CA ALA A 119 13.54 -27.75 18.59
C ALA A 119 13.14 -26.34 18.17
N ASP A 120 13.49 -25.91 16.95
CA ASP A 120 13.10 -24.63 16.42
C ASP A 120 11.56 -24.55 16.27
N PHE A 121 11.00 -23.39 16.56
CA PHE A 121 9.56 -23.20 16.47
C PHE A 121 9.21 -21.81 15.95
N TRP A 122 8.15 -21.77 15.15
CA TRP A 122 7.57 -20.53 14.67
C TRP A 122 6.62 -19.94 15.70
N CYS A 123 6.64 -18.63 15.85
CA CYS A 123 5.66 -17.87 16.61
C CYS A 123 5.26 -16.61 15.85
N ASP A 124 4.03 -16.17 16.10
CA ASP A 124 3.48 -14.92 15.59
C ASP A 124 3.67 -13.83 16.65
N VAL A 125 4.35 -12.73 16.30
CA VAL A 125 4.57 -11.61 17.22
C VAL A 125 3.29 -10.97 17.74
N MET A 126 2.18 -11.18 17.03
CA MET A 126 0.87 -10.64 17.41
C MET A 126 0.23 -11.39 18.57
N THR A 127 0.48 -12.68 18.66
CA THR A 127 -0.18 -13.61 19.60
C THR A 127 0.77 -14.23 20.60
N ALA A 128 2.08 -14.25 20.31
CA ALA A 128 3.07 -14.85 21.20
C ALA A 128 3.37 -13.96 22.42
N ASP A 129 3.65 -14.61 23.54
CA ASP A 129 4.05 -13.95 24.78
C ASP A 129 5.57 -13.73 24.75
N LEU A 130 5.99 -12.64 24.12
CA LEU A 130 7.39 -12.26 23.90
C LEU A 130 7.75 -11.05 24.76
N HIS A 131 8.93 -11.08 25.36
CA HIS A 131 9.43 -10.03 26.23
C HIS A 131 10.92 -9.74 26.00
N PRO A 132 11.39 -8.54 26.31
CA PRO A 132 12.82 -8.25 26.26
C PRO A 132 13.59 -9.03 27.32
N VAL A 133 14.88 -9.28 27.05
CA VAL A 133 15.76 -9.91 28.02
C VAL A 133 15.84 -9.09 29.31
N GLY A 134 15.63 -9.73 30.45
CA GLY A 134 15.53 -9.10 31.76
C GLY A 134 14.11 -8.85 32.28
N TRP A 135 13.10 -9.06 31.44
CA TRP A 135 11.70 -8.86 31.82
C TRP A 135 11.24 -9.76 32.94
N CYS A 136 11.63 -11.04 32.94
CA CYS A 136 11.28 -11.98 33.98
C CYS A 136 11.78 -11.51 35.37
N THR A 137 13.01 -11.04 35.45
CA THR A 137 13.60 -10.50 36.68
C THR A 137 12.83 -9.28 37.17
N GLN A 138 12.45 -8.38 36.25
CA GLN A 138 11.71 -7.16 36.62
C GLN A 138 10.26 -7.41 37.01
N ASN A 139 9.66 -8.50 36.54
CA ASN A 139 8.24 -8.80 36.71
C ASN A 139 7.98 -10.02 37.61
N ASN A 140 8.98 -10.48 38.36
CA ASN A 140 8.89 -11.63 39.27
C ASN A 140 8.38 -12.91 38.57
N LYS A 141 8.80 -13.11 37.33
CA LYS A 141 8.54 -14.33 36.55
C LYS A 141 9.71 -15.29 36.67
N VAL A 142 9.44 -16.56 36.52
CA VAL A 142 10.47 -17.61 36.63
C VAL A 142 11.12 -17.83 35.26
N LEU A 143 12.43 -17.66 35.23
CA LEU A 143 13.26 -18.01 34.09
C LEU A 143 13.79 -19.44 34.29
N MET A 144 13.36 -20.37 33.43
CA MET A 144 13.70 -21.79 33.58
C MET A 144 13.92 -22.38 32.17
N PRO A 145 15.05 -23.09 31.96
CA PRO A 145 15.31 -23.72 30.67
C PRO A 145 14.34 -24.88 30.38
N PRO A 146 14.15 -25.21 29.08
CA PRO A 146 13.50 -26.47 28.71
C PRO A 146 14.20 -27.66 29.30
N ASP A 147 13.48 -28.77 29.55
CA ASP A 147 14.00 -29.95 30.21
C ASP A 147 15.29 -30.50 29.58
N ALA A 148 15.37 -30.55 28.26
CA ALA A 148 16.57 -31.01 27.56
C ALA A 148 17.82 -30.15 27.83
N ILE A 149 17.65 -28.85 28.05
CA ILE A 149 18.74 -27.92 28.37
C ILE A 149 19.08 -28.03 29.88
N LYS A 150 18.07 -28.20 30.74
CA LYS A 150 18.27 -28.40 32.13
C LYS A 150 19.07 -29.66 32.45
N GLU A 151 18.86 -30.73 31.70
CA GLU A 151 19.62 -31.95 31.80
C GLU A 151 21.06 -31.83 31.29
N LYS A 152 21.27 -30.98 30.30
CA LYS A 152 22.57 -30.78 29.64
C LYS A 152 23.54 -29.95 30.48
N TYR A 153 23.06 -28.96 31.25
CA TYR A 153 23.87 -28.03 31.98
C TYR A 153 23.60 -28.15 33.48
N MET A 154 24.62 -28.44 34.30
CA MET A 154 24.50 -28.52 35.77
C MET A 154 24.20 -27.15 36.35
N ASP A 155 24.84 -26.09 35.87
CA ASP A 155 24.54 -24.71 36.21
C ASP A 155 24.09 -23.93 35.00
N TRP A 156 22.79 -23.95 34.75
CA TRP A 156 22.20 -23.24 33.59
C TRP A 156 22.23 -21.71 33.79
N THR A 157 22.34 -21.20 35.03
CA THR A 157 22.48 -19.76 35.27
C THR A 157 23.82 -19.24 34.76
N GLU A 158 24.89 -19.94 35.06
CA GLU A 158 26.23 -19.61 34.55
C GLU A 158 26.26 -19.69 33.01
N PHE A 159 25.68 -20.75 32.44
CA PHE A 159 25.53 -20.89 31.00
C PHE A 159 24.80 -19.70 30.37
N LEU A 160 23.67 -19.30 30.94
CA LEU A 160 22.85 -18.19 30.44
C LEU A 160 23.60 -16.85 30.48
N ILE A 161 24.29 -16.57 31.61
CA ILE A 161 25.10 -15.36 31.76
C ILE A 161 26.18 -15.30 30.66
N HIS A 162 26.86 -16.41 30.43
CA HIS A 162 27.88 -16.52 29.39
C HIS A 162 27.27 -16.30 28.00
N ASP A 163 26.14 -16.92 27.70
CA ASP A 163 25.46 -16.84 26.40
C ASP A 163 24.90 -15.44 26.11
N LEU A 164 24.49 -14.71 27.16
CA LEU A 164 24.00 -13.33 27.03
C LEU A 164 25.11 -12.27 27.01
N THR A 165 26.32 -12.61 27.42
CA THR A 165 27.42 -11.66 27.44
C THR A 165 27.82 -11.25 26.02
N GLY A 166 27.69 -9.96 25.71
CA GLY A 166 27.92 -9.43 24.38
C GLY A 166 26.87 -9.80 23.34
N ALA A 167 25.80 -10.49 23.75
CA ALA A 167 24.73 -10.86 22.84
C ALA A 167 23.88 -9.64 22.48
N ARG A 168 23.36 -9.67 21.26
CA ARG A 168 22.40 -8.70 20.77
C ARG A 168 21.01 -9.08 21.25
N THR A 169 20.31 -8.16 21.88
CA THR A 169 18.96 -8.40 22.40
C THR A 169 17.93 -7.59 21.63
N ALA A 170 16.71 -8.12 21.53
CA ALA A 170 15.61 -7.39 20.93
C ALA A 170 15.29 -6.15 21.79
N PRO A 171 15.25 -4.95 21.20
CA PRO A 171 14.92 -3.75 21.96
C PRO A 171 13.53 -3.81 22.60
N ALA A 172 13.39 -3.30 23.80
CA ALA A 172 12.12 -3.30 24.53
C ALA A 172 10.98 -2.62 23.76
N ASN A 173 11.30 -1.56 23.02
CA ASN A 173 10.31 -0.83 22.23
C ASN A 173 9.71 -1.66 21.08
N LEU A 174 10.40 -2.68 20.58
CA LEU A 174 9.84 -3.60 19.58
C LEU A 174 8.79 -4.55 20.19
N LEU A 175 8.95 -4.89 21.46
CA LEU A 175 8.11 -5.88 22.15
C LEU A 175 7.01 -5.25 22.99
N GLU A 176 7.24 -4.07 23.52
CA GLU A 176 6.37 -3.37 24.47
C GLU A 176 5.82 -2.05 23.91
N GLY A 177 6.35 -1.56 22.81
CA GLY A 177 5.91 -0.35 22.14
C GLY A 177 4.56 -0.49 21.43
N PRO A 178 4.02 0.62 20.90
CA PRO A 178 2.72 0.61 20.21
C PRO A 178 2.71 -0.29 18.98
N LEU A 179 3.87 -0.52 18.36
CA LEU A 179 4.00 -1.38 17.19
C LEU A 179 4.03 -2.87 17.53
N ARG A 180 4.59 -3.26 18.64
CA ARG A 180 4.79 -4.67 19.05
C ARG A 180 5.26 -5.59 17.91
N GLY A 181 6.18 -5.10 17.07
CA GLY A 181 6.63 -5.83 15.90
C GLY A 181 5.63 -5.88 14.72
N LYS A 182 4.48 -5.23 14.83
CA LYS A 182 3.49 -5.14 13.75
C LYS A 182 4.01 -4.31 12.59
N ASN A 183 3.63 -4.69 11.38
CA ASN A 183 3.82 -3.82 10.23
C ASN A 183 2.89 -2.61 10.31
N PRO A 184 3.31 -1.44 9.81
CA PRO A 184 2.46 -0.25 9.81
C PRO A 184 1.08 -0.47 9.19
N VAL A 185 1.00 -1.27 8.14
CA VAL A 185 -0.27 -1.60 7.46
C VAL A 185 -1.27 -2.31 8.39
N ASP A 186 -0.80 -3.14 9.30
CA ASP A 186 -1.65 -3.92 10.22
C ASP A 186 -2.18 -3.06 11.39
N LEU A 187 -1.62 -1.88 11.59
CA LEU A 187 -2.08 -0.92 12.59
C LEU A 187 -3.29 -0.12 12.10
N ILE A 188 -3.54 -0.10 10.80
CA ILE A 188 -4.68 0.58 10.20
C ILE A 188 -5.90 -0.31 10.30
N THR A 189 -6.65 -0.15 11.38
CA THR A 189 -7.87 -0.93 11.66
C THR A 189 -9.12 -0.20 11.19
N VAL A 190 -10.24 -0.90 11.12
CA VAL A 190 -11.56 -0.30 10.90
C VAL A 190 -11.80 0.81 11.94
N ASP A 191 -12.42 1.89 11.52
CA ASP A 191 -12.66 3.12 12.29
C ASP A 191 -11.42 3.98 12.57
N SER A 192 -10.23 3.62 12.11
CA SER A 192 -9.08 4.52 12.12
C SER A 192 -9.40 5.80 11.34
N LEU A 193 -8.94 6.94 11.86
CA LEU A 193 -9.17 8.25 11.25
C LEU A 193 -7.90 8.78 10.63
N ILE A 194 -8.03 9.30 9.42
CA ILE A 194 -6.92 9.79 8.59
C ILE A 194 -7.35 11.08 7.91
N GLU A 195 -6.43 12.01 7.71
CA GLU A 195 -6.67 13.18 6.87
C GLU A 195 -6.42 12.84 5.40
N LEU A 196 -7.38 13.16 4.54
CA LEU A 196 -7.31 12.92 3.10
C LEU A 196 -7.26 14.25 2.35
N GLN A 197 -6.23 14.41 1.52
CA GLN A 197 -6.11 15.56 0.62
C GLN A 197 -7.23 15.55 -0.41
N ASP A 198 -7.81 16.72 -0.65
CA ASP A 198 -8.78 16.94 -1.72
C ASP A 198 -8.16 16.62 -3.09
N SER A 199 -8.91 15.96 -3.96
CA SER A 199 -8.44 15.58 -5.29
C SER A 199 -8.28 16.77 -6.25
N GLN A 200 -8.82 17.91 -5.94
CA GLN A 200 -8.77 19.13 -6.77
C GLN A 200 -8.00 20.30 -6.14
N ASN A 201 -7.86 20.29 -4.82
CA ASN A 201 -7.18 21.34 -4.08
C ASN A 201 -6.14 20.75 -3.12
N PRO A 202 -4.84 20.85 -3.42
CA PRO A 202 -3.79 20.27 -2.57
C PRO A 202 -3.65 20.91 -1.19
N PHE A 203 -4.27 22.05 -0.97
CA PHE A 203 -4.22 22.79 0.30
C PHE A 203 -5.43 22.51 1.20
N GLN A 204 -6.31 21.66 0.78
CA GLN A 204 -7.52 21.31 1.49
C GLN A 204 -7.55 19.82 1.83
N TYR A 205 -7.95 19.52 3.07
CA TYR A 205 -8.04 18.17 3.61
C TYR A 205 -9.40 17.98 4.29
N TRP A 206 -9.86 16.74 4.34
CA TRP A 206 -10.98 16.36 5.18
C TRP A 206 -10.68 15.03 5.87
N ILE A 207 -11.33 14.78 7.01
CA ILE A 207 -11.12 13.52 7.76
C ILE A 207 -11.96 12.41 7.14
N VAL A 208 -11.35 11.26 7.00
CA VAL A 208 -11.98 10.02 6.56
C VAL A 208 -11.77 8.91 7.60
N SER A 209 -12.72 8.01 7.68
CA SER A 209 -12.60 6.78 8.47
C SER A 209 -12.29 5.59 7.57
N VAL A 210 -11.53 4.66 8.08
CA VAL A 210 -11.25 3.39 7.41
C VAL A 210 -12.44 2.45 7.61
N VAL A 211 -13.10 2.12 6.53
CA VAL A 211 -14.21 1.15 6.53
C VAL A 211 -13.68 -0.26 6.37
N GLU A 212 -12.62 -0.40 5.60
CA GLU A 212 -12.04 -1.69 5.24
C GLU A 212 -10.55 -1.52 4.94
N ASN A 213 -9.74 -2.49 5.34
CA ASN A 213 -8.32 -2.56 4.99
C ASN A 213 -8.03 -3.96 4.44
N VAL A 214 -7.76 -4.04 3.15
CA VAL A 214 -7.44 -5.29 2.45
C VAL A 214 -5.99 -5.23 1.99
N GLY A 215 -5.08 -5.71 2.83
CA GLY A 215 -3.65 -5.73 2.50
C GLY A 215 -3.03 -4.36 2.23
N GLY A 216 -3.55 -3.31 2.85
CA GLY A 216 -3.14 -1.92 2.65
C GLY A 216 -4.02 -1.13 1.69
N ARG A 217 -4.91 -1.77 0.94
CA ARG A 217 -5.96 -1.08 0.20
C ARG A 217 -7.04 -0.66 1.19
N LEU A 218 -7.23 0.64 1.33
CA LEU A 218 -8.15 1.23 2.28
C LEU A 218 -9.41 1.70 1.57
N ARG A 219 -10.55 1.24 2.05
CA ARG A 219 -11.84 1.86 1.74
C ARG A 219 -12.09 2.96 2.75
N LEU A 220 -12.23 4.17 2.26
CA LEU A 220 -12.30 5.38 3.06
C LEU A 220 -13.65 6.06 2.90
N ARG A 221 -14.24 6.44 4.02
CA ARG A 221 -15.54 7.13 4.08
C ARG A 221 -15.37 8.50 4.72
N TYR A 222 -15.94 9.52 4.10
CA TYR A 222 -15.92 10.88 4.64
C TYR A 222 -16.65 10.97 5.97
N VAL A 223 -16.01 11.58 6.95
CA VAL A 223 -16.63 11.92 8.22
C VAL A 223 -17.77 12.90 7.96
N GLY A 224 -18.93 12.62 8.51
CA GLY A 224 -20.19 13.32 8.23
C GLY A 224 -21.10 12.61 7.23
N LEU A 225 -20.60 11.63 6.48
CA LEU A 225 -21.34 10.84 5.51
C LEU A 225 -21.35 9.34 5.86
N GLU A 226 -21.41 9.02 7.14
CA GLU A 226 -21.34 7.65 7.65
C GLU A 226 -22.49 6.76 7.15
N GLU A 227 -23.60 7.36 6.80
CA GLU A 227 -24.82 6.67 6.37
C GLU A 227 -24.84 6.27 4.89
N THR A 228 -23.85 6.67 4.11
CA THR A 228 -23.82 6.39 2.67
C THR A 228 -22.46 5.87 2.20
N GLU A 229 -22.51 4.87 1.34
CA GLU A 229 -21.33 4.30 0.67
C GLU A 229 -21.00 4.99 -0.66
N SER A 230 -21.89 5.87 -1.14
CA SER A 230 -21.82 6.45 -2.49
C SER A 230 -20.58 7.27 -2.76
N TYR A 231 -19.94 7.80 -1.72
CA TYR A 231 -18.76 8.66 -1.82
C TYR A 231 -17.50 7.99 -1.27
N ASP A 232 -17.57 6.71 -0.95
CA ASP A 232 -16.42 5.94 -0.51
C ASP A 232 -15.32 5.95 -1.58
N GLN A 233 -14.07 6.05 -1.13
CA GLN A 233 -12.90 5.99 -2.00
C GLN A 233 -11.99 4.85 -1.57
N TRP A 234 -11.37 4.22 -2.56
CA TRP A 234 -10.30 3.26 -2.34
C TRP A 234 -8.96 3.90 -2.60
N LEU A 235 -8.08 3.89 -1.62
CA LEU A 235 -6.70 4.32 -1.73
C LEU A 235 -5.77 3.32 -1.08
N PHE A 236 -4.55 3.25 -1.61
CA PHE A 236 -3.51 2.46 -0.98
C PHE A 236 -2.91 3.22 0.21
N TYR A 237 -2.56 2.53 1.29
CA TYR A 237 -2.11 3.18 2.54
C TYR A 237 -0.83 4.02 2.38
N LEU A 238 -0.02 3.77 1.33
CA LEU A 238 1.18 4.55 1.00
C LEU A 238 0.89 5.77 0.11
N ASP A 239 -0.36 6.01 -0.25
CA ASP A 239 -0.73 7.18 -1.07
C ASP A 239 -0.37 8.47 -0.35
N CYS A 240 0.35 9.36 -1.03
CA CYS A 240 0.82 10.64 -0.48
C CYS A 240 -0.31 11.61 -0.10
N ARG A 241 -1.55 11.34 -0.52
CA ARG A 241 -2.74 12.11 -0.13
C ARG A 241 -3.18 11.85 1.30
N LEU A 242 -2.67 10.79 1.93
CA LEU A 242 -3.02 10.42 3.31
C LEU A 242 -2.04 11.03 4.30
N ARG A 243 -2.59 11.68 5.32
CA ARG A 243 -1.83 12.33 6.40
C ARG A 243 -2.42 11.95 7.77
N PRO A 244 -1.60 11.99 8.82
CA PRO A 244 -2.11 11.78 10.17
C PRO A 244 -3.05 12.92 10.59
N VAL A 245 -4.02 12.62 11.44
CA VAL A 245 -4.92 13.63 12.00
C VAL A 245 -4.11 14.65 12.82
N GLY A 246 -4.35 15.93 12.57
CA GLY A 246 -3.59 17.04 13.13
C GLY A 246 -2.55 17.65 12.18
N TRP A 247 -2.16 16.93 11.15
CA TRP A 247 -1.16 17.40 10.20
C TRP A 247 -1.59 18.69 9.46
N CYS A 248 -2.85 18.73 9.04
CA CYS A 248 -3.42 19.90 8.35
C CYS A 248 -3.36 21.17 9.20
N GLN A 249 -3.71 21.05 10.47
CA GLN A 249 -3.65 22.17 11.42
C GLN A 249 -2.22 22.63 11.66
N GLU A 250 -1.30 21.71 11.88
CA GLU A 250 0.12 22.00 12.11
C GLU A 250 0.77 22.70 10.91
N ASN A 251 0.36 22.32 9.69
CA ASN A 251 0.91 22.84 8.45
C ASN A 251 0.08 24.00 7.86
N LYS A 252 -0.95 24.46 8.58
CA LYS A 252 -1.80 25.60 8.22
C LYS A 252 -2.53 25.45 6.89
N TYR A 253 -2.98 24.24 6.61
CA TYR A 253 -3.87 23.96 5.48
C TYR A 253 -5.34 24.03 5.91
N ARG A 254 -6.22 24.08 4.91
CA ARG A 254 -7.65 24.21 5.10
C ARG A 254 -8.29 22.85 5.42
N MET A 255 -9.10 22.81 6.47
CA MET A 255 -9.90 21.64 6.83
C MET A 255 -11.37 21.90 6.48
N ASP A 256 -11.76 21.49 5.27
CA ASP A 256 -13.13 21.58 4.77
C ASP A 256 -13.48 20.37 3.92
N PRO A 257 -14.75 19.95 3.88
CA PRO A 257 -15.21 18.89 2.99
C PRO A 257 -14.97 19.23 1.52
N PRO A 258 -14.77 18.24 0.66
CA PRO A 258 -14.70 18.44 -0.78
C PRO A 258 -15.93 19.18 -1.33
N ALA A 259 -15.72 19.99 -2.36
CA ALA A 259 -16.77 20.81 -2.96
C ALA A 259 -17.96 19.97 -3.44
N ASP A 260 -17.71 18.76 -3.95
CA ASP A 260 -18.75 17.88 -4.48
C ASP A 260 -19.74 17.39 -3.42
N ILE A 261 -19.31 17.30 -2.16
CA ILE A 261 -20.14 16.82 -1.06
C ILE A 261 -20.56 17.92 -0.09
N TYR A 262 -20.02 19.11 -0.24
CA TYR A 262 -20.22 20.22 0.71
C TYR A 262 -21.69 20.57 0.91
N SER A 263 -22.48 20.53 -0.17
CA SER A 263 -23.91 20.86 -0.13
C SER A 263 -24.80 19.78 0.48
N LEU A 264 -24.27 18.59 0.76
CA LEU A 264 -25.05 17.48 1.28
C LEU A 264 -25.43 17.62 2.76
N LYS A 265 -24.67 18.45 3.48
CA LYS A 265 -24.87 18.72 4.91
C LYS A 265 -24.76 20.23 5.16
N THR A 266 -25.36 20.68 6.27
CA THR A 266 -25.19 22.06 6.73
C THR A 266 -23.82 22.30 7.30
N ILE A 267 -23.41 23.58 7.38
CA ILE A 267 -22.13 23.97 8.01
C ILE A 267 -22.06 23.48 9.45
N SER A 268 -23.17 23.56 10.18
CA SER A 268 -23.27 23.07 11.55
C SER A 268 -23.06 21.56 11.67
N GLU A 269 -23.63 20.79 10.75
CA GLU A 269 -23.47 19.32 10.69
C GLU A 269 -22.02 18.93 10.38
N TRP A 270 -21.37 19.63 9.43
CA TRP A 270 -19.95 19.40 9.13
C TRP A 270 -19.05 19.70 10.32
N LYS A 271 -19.29 20.82 11.03
CA LYS A 271 -18.53 21.18 12.24
C LYS A 271 -18.71 20.16 13.36
N CYS A 272 -19.93 19.69 13.58
CA CYS A 272 -20.22 18.69 14.58
C CYS A 272 -19.50 17.35 14.26
N ALA A 273 -19.55 16.92 13.02
CA ALA A 273 -18.84 15.73 12.56
C ALA A 273 -17.32 15.85 12.72
N LEU A 274 -16.75 17.02 12.41
CA LEU A 274 -15.33 17.30 12.57
C LEU A 274 -14.90 17.25 14.04
N GLU A 275 -15.63 17.91 14.93
CA GLU A 275 -15.33 17.94 16.37
C GLU A 275 -15.38 16.53 16.97
N LYS A 276 -16.40 15.75 16.63
CA LYS A 276 -16.51 14.35 17.06
C LYS A 276 -15.32 13.53 16.60
N SER A 277 -14.94 13.63 15.33
CA SER A 277 -13.83 12.86 14.76
C SER A 277 -12.49 13.28 15.37
N LEU A 278 -12.27 14.56 15.66
CA LEU A 278 -11.05 15.01 16.33
C LEU A 278 -10.94 14.46 17.74
N ASN A 279 -12.04 14.40 18.49
CA ASN A 279 -12.08 13.78 19.80
C ASN A 279 -11.81 12.27 19.75
N ASP A 280 -12.42 11.58 18.79
CA ASP A 280 -12.18 10.15 18.59
C ASP A 280 -10.72 9.87 18.22
N ALA A 281 -10.12 10.67 17.36
CA ALA A 281 -8.72 10.55 16.99
C ALA A 281 -7.76 10.84 18.15
N ALA A 282 -8.10 11.75 19.05
CA ALA A 282 -7.31 12.03 20.26
C ALA A 282 -7.35 10.87 21.24
N ASN A 283 -8.49 10.18 21.36
CA ASN A 283 -8.65 9.03 22.25
C ASN A 283 -8.02 7.75 21.69
N PHE A 284 -8.04 7.58 20.37
CA PHE A 284 -7.54 6.40 19.67
C PHE A 284 -6.64 6.82 18.49
N PRO A 285 -5.46 7.42 18.77
CA PRO A 285 -4.59 7.91 17.72
C PRO A 285 -3.99 6.77 16.92
N LEU A 286 -3.96 6.95 15.60
CA LEU A 286 -3.21 6.07 14.72
C LEU A 286 -1.71 6.37 14.88
N PRO A 287 -0.84 5.37 15.11
CA PRO A 287 0.59 5.61 15.27
C PRO A 287 1.22 6.30 14.06
N MET A 288 2.12 7.24 14.30
CA MET A 288 2.82 7.99 13.24
C MET A 288 3.64 7.10 12.30
N GLU A 289 4.09 5.95 12.80
CA GLU A 289 4.85 4.95 12.05
C GLU A 289 4.08 4.39 10.85
N VAL A 290 2.76 4.48 10.85
CA VAL A 290 1.91 4.13 9.69
C VAL A 290 2.29 4.92 8.45
N PHE A 291 2.76 6.16 8.65
CA PHE A 291 3.12 7.09 7.57
C PHE A 291 4.61 7.11 7.26
N LYS A 292 5.44 6.32 7.92
CA LYS A 292 6.91 6.35 7.78
C LYS A 292 7.42 6.05 6.38
N ASP A 293 6.70 5.21 5.64
CA ASP A 293 7.09 4.76 4.30
C ASP A 293 6.49 5.61 3.17
N HIS A 294 5.77 6.68 3.52
CA HIS A 294 5.29 7.65 2.54
C HIS A 294 6.46 8.38 1.91
N ALA A 295 6.41 8.49 0.58
CA ALA A 295 7.45 9.21 -0.17
C ALA A 295 7.37 10.72 0.08
N ASP A 296 8.52 11.36 0.23
CA ASP A 296 8.62 12.81 0.26
C ASP A 296 8.36 13.38 -1.13
N LEU A 297 7.64 14.50 -1.17
CA LEU A 297 7.40 15.23 -2.40
C LEU A 297 8.65 16.01 -2.77
N ARG A 298 9.12 15.85 -4.00
CA ARG A 298 10.18 16.67 -4.55
C ARG A 298 9.62 17.87 -5.32
N ASN A 299 10.44 18.89 -5.52
CA ASN A 299 10.07 20.04 -6.33
C ASN A 299 9.89 19.62 -7.80
N HIS A 300 8.83 20.12 -8.42
CA HIS A 300 8.66 20.04 -9.87
C HIS A 300 9.18 21.33 -10.53
N PHE A 301 9.46 21.26 -11.83
CA PHE A 301 9.93 22.38 -12.62
C PHE A 301 8.97 22.74 -13.77
N PHE A 302 7.72 22.34 -13.64
CA PHE A 302 6.69 22.64 -14.62
C PHE A 302 6.20 24.07 -14.50
N THR A 303 5.86 24.66 -15.64
CA THR A 303 5.17 25.97 -15.72
C THR A 303 3.87 25.85 -16.51
N VAL A 304 2.93 26.73 -16.26
CA VAL A 304 1.63 26.75 -16.94
C VAL A 304 1.82 26.87 -18.46
N GLY A 305 1.08 26.09 -19.21
CA GLY A 305 1.10 26.05 -20.66
C GLY A 305 2.03 25.00 -21.26
N MET A 306 2.92 24.41 -20.49
CA MET A 306 3.79 23.33 -20.98
C MET A 306 2.97 22.12 -21.44
N LYS A 307 3.38 21.55 -22.57
CA LYS A 307 2.79 20.33 -23.16
C LYS A 307 3.53 19.08 -22.69
N LEU A 308 2.78 18.02 -22.49
CA LEU A 308 3.27 16.70 -22.12
C LEU A 308 2.33 15.61 -22.64
N GLU A 309 2.72 14.37 -22.46
CA GLU A 309 1.83 13.21 -22.64
C GLU A 309 1.36 12.74 -21.28
N ALA A 310 0.11 12.34 -21.18
CA ALA A 310 -0.45 11.85 -19.92
C ALA A 310 -1.42 10.70 -20.14
N VAL A 311 -1.36 9.71 -19.24
CA VAL A 311 -2.37 8.67 -19.17
C VAL A 311 -3.69 9.32 -18.72
N ASN A 312 -4.77 9.07 -19.47
CA ASN A 312 -6.09 9.51 -19.08
C ASN A 312 -6.58 8.63 -17.92
N MET A 313 -6.61 9.19 -16.72
CA MET A 313 -6.96 8.42 -15.50
C MET A 313 -8.43 7.99 -15.43
N ARG A 314 -9.31 8.62 -16.23
CA ARG A 314 -10.72 8.19 -16.35
C ARG A 314 -10.87 7.03 -17.34
N GLU A 315 -10.00 7.00 -18.35
CA GLU A 315 -9.93 5.97 -19.38
C GLU A 315 -8.48 5.48 -19.51
N PRO A 316 -7.98 4.66 -18.55
CA PRO A 316 -6.56 4.29 -18.47
C PRO A 316 -6.10 3.35 -19.59
N PHE A 317 -6.77 3.43 -20.73
CA PHE A 317 -6.45 2.75 -21.98
C PHE A 317 -5.74 3.68 -22.97
N HIS A 318 -5.74 4.99 -22.68
CA HIS A 318 -5.29 6.03 -23.59
C HIS A 318 -4.20 6.88 -22.95
N ILE A 319 -3.17 7.17 -23.74
CA ILE A 319 -2.20 8.22 -23.47
C ILE A 319 -2.50 9.35 -24.44
N CYS A 320 -2.69 10.54 -23.90
CA CYS A 320 -3.15 11.70 -24.66
C CYS A 320 -2.21 12.89 -24.50
N PRO A 321 -2.17 13.80 -25.45
CA PRO A 321 -1.59 15.13 -25.25
C PRO A 321 -2.30 15.85 -24.10
N ALA A 322 -1.52 16.52 -23.27
CA ALA A 322 -1.99 17.22 -22.10
C ALA A 322 -1.22 18.51 -21.88
N SER A 323 -1.76 19.36 -21.05
CA SER A 323 -1.16 20.65 -20.71
C SER A 323 -1.09 20.85 -19.21
N VAL A 324 -0.06 21.53 -18.74
CA VAL A 324 -0.03 22.08 -17.40
C VAL A 324 -0.97 23.27 -17.36
N THR A 325 -2.08 23.14 -16.65
CA THR A 325 -3.13 24.18 -16.59
C THR A 325 -3.05 25.02 -15.33
N LYS A 326 -2.43 24.53 -14.28
CA LYS A 326 -2.22 25.25 -13.03
C LYS A 326 -0.98 24.77 -12.31
N VAL A 327 -0.25 25.69 -11.70
CA VAL A 327 0.82 25.42 -10.74
C VAL A 327 0.38 25.97 -9.39
N PHE A 328 0.20 25.08 -8.42
CA PHE A 328 -0.24 25.47 -7.06
C PHE A 328 0.93 25.96 -6.21
N ASN A 329 2.03 25.23 -6.23
CA ASN A 329 3.27 25.55 -5.54
C ASN A 329 4.44 24.73 -6.13
N ASN A 330 5.55 24.67 -5.42
CA ASN A 330 6.73 23.89 -5.87
C ASN A 330 6.50 22.38 -5.93
N HIS A 331 5.46 21.86 -5.29
CA HIS A 331 5.18 20.43 -5.19
C HIS A 331 4.02 19.97 -6.06
N TYR A 332 3.00 20.81 -6.24
CA TYR A 332 1.74 20.44 -6.87
C TYR A 332 1.42 21.24 -8.11
N LEU A 333 0.93 20.56 -9.11
CA LEU A 333 0.44 21.12 -10.37
C LEU A 333 -0.83 20.41 -10.82
N GLN A 334 -1.54 21.03 -11.73
CA GLN A 334 -2.69 20.45 -12.41
C GLN A 334 -2.33 20.19 -13.86
N VAL A 335 -2.59 18.99 -14.30
CA VAL A 335 -2.47 18.57 -15.70
C VAL A 335 -3.86 18.27 -16.24
N THR A 336 -4.18 18.83 -17.40
CA THR A 336 -5.46 18.64 -18.06
C THR A 336 -5.24 17.99 -19.41
N ILE A 337 -6.02 16.96 -19.73
CA ILE A 337 -6.03 16.33 -21.05
C ILE A 337 -6.56 17.35 -22.06
N ASP A 338 -5.85 17.51 -23.19
CA ASP A 338 -6.22 18.45 -24.23
C ASP A 338 -7.50 18.00 -24.93
N ASP A 339 -8.45 18.94 -25.06
CA ASP A 339 -9.70 18.77 -25.79
C ASP A 339 -9.96 20.04 -26.60
N LEU A 340 -9.95 19.88 -27.93
CA LEU A 340 -10.05 21.00 -28.90
C LEU A 340 -11.48 21.31 -29.32
N ARG A 341 -12.47 20.59 -28.75
CA ARG A 341 -13.88 20.83 -29.06
C ARG A 341 -14.35 22.17 -28.49
N PRO A 342 -15.38 22.80 -29.04
CA PRO A 342 -15.94 24.06 -28.48
C PRO A 342 -16.39 23.94 -27.03
N GLU A 343 -16.93 22.79 -26.62
CA GLU A 343 -17.29 22.45 -25.26
C GLU A 343 -16.37 21.31 -24.75
N PRO A 344 -15.19 21.66 -24.21
CA PRO A 344 -14.22 20.65 -23.83
C PRO A 344 -14.64 19.90 -22.55
N SER A 345 -14.45 18.60 -22.55
CA SER A 345 -14.44 17.81 -21.30
C SER A 345 -13.18 18.13 -20.53
N LYS A 346 -13.30 18.80 -19.38
CA LYS A 346 -12.14 19.08 -18.54
C LYS A 346 -11.79 17.87 -17.70
N ILE A 347 -10.87 17.05 -18.20
CA ILE A 347 -10.28 15.96 -17.44
C ILE A 347 -8.98 16.46 -16.84
N SER A 348 -9.00 16.84 -15.59
CA SER A 348 -7.86 17.40 -14.87
C SER A 348 -7.41 16.48 -13.76
N MET A 349 -6.10 16.43 -13.54
CA MET A 349 -5.45 15.61 -12.55
C MET A 349 -4.56 16.48 -11.68
N LEU A 350 -4.66 16.31 -10.35
CA LEU A 350 -3.68 16.86 -9.43
C LEU A 350 -2.43 15.99 -9.49
N CYS A 351 -1.30 16.60 -9.80
CA CYS A 351 -0.03 15.92 -9.98
C CYS A 351 1.07 16.50 -9.09
N HIS A 352 2.10 15.71 -8.88
CA HIS A 352 3.40 16.11 -8.34
C HIS A 352 4.52 15.59 -9.25
N ALA A 353 5.77 15.90 -8.94
CA ALA A 353 6.90 15.56 -9.82
C ALA A 353 7.03 14.05 -10.11
N ASP A 354 6.61 13.20 -9.19
CA ASP A 354 6.66 11.74 -9.32
C ASP A 354 5.31 11.11 -9.63
N SER A 355 4.32 11.91 -10.05
CA SER A 355 3.00 11.40 -10.40
C SER A 355 3.05 10.39 -11.51
N LEU A 356 2.14 9.45 -11.41
CA LEU A 356 1.97 8.40 -12.38
C LEU A 356 1.34 8.91 -13.65
N GLY A 357 1.78 8.36 -14.76
CA GLY A 357 1.16 8.62 -16.02
C GLY A 357 1.44 9.98 -16.62
N ILE A 358 2.34 10.80 -16.08
CA ILE A 358 2.87 11.97 -16.76
C ILE A 358 4.18 11.61 -17.46
N LEU A 359 4.29 11.96 -18.75
CA LEU A 359 5.34 11.52 -19.64
C LEU A 359 5.80 12.70 -20.52
N PRO A 360 7.07 12.74 -20.93
CA PRO A 360 7.51 13.76 -21.88
C PRO A 360 6.85 13.59 -23.23
N ILE A 361 6.78 14.67 -24.01
CA ILE A 361 6.31 14.57 -25.40
C ILE A 361 7.16 13.57 -26.20
N GLN A 362 6.54 12.93 -27.18
CA GLN A 362 7.14 11.88 -28.03
C GLN A 362 7.53 10.58 -27.27
N TRP A 363 7.13 10.47 -26.00
CA TRP A 363 7.36 9.22 -25.26
C TRP A 363 6.68 8.03 -25.94
N CYS A 364 5.42 8.21 -26.38
CA CYS A 364 4.70 7.16 -27.08
C CYS A 364 5.39 6.78 -28.40
N LEU A 365 5.83 7.76 -29.18
CA LEU A 365 6.55 7.52 -30.42
C LEU A 365 7.85 6.72 -30.19
N LYS A 366 8.64 7.13 -29.19
CA LYS A 366 9.92 6.48 -28.85
C LYS A 366 9.74 5.05 -28.32
N ASN A 367 8.60 4.76 -27.71
CA ASN A 367 8.31 3.46 -27.11
C ASN A 367 7.39 2.57 -27.96
N GLY A 368 7.03 3.00 -29.19
CA GLY A 368 6.16 2.25 -30.06
C GLY A 368 4.72 2.12 -29.55
N VAL A 369 4.25 3.11 -28.82
CA VAL A 369 2.91 3.17 -28.22
C VAL A 369 2.05 4.16 -29.00
N ASN A 370 0.79 3.83 -29.24
CA ASN A 370 -0.15 4.72 -29.89
C ASN A 370 -0.55 5.87 -28.95
N LEU A 371 -0.34 7.10 -29.42
CA LEU A 371 -0.85 8.30 -28.77
C LEU A 371 -2.28 8.55 -29.27
N THR A 372 -3.22 8.76 -28.37
CA THR A 372 -4.59 9.15 -28.71
C THR A 372 -4.62 10.66 -28.95
N PRO A 373 -4.93 11.12 -30.17
CA PRO A 373 -5.00 12.55 -30.46
C PRO A 373 -6.03 13.28 -29.60
N PRO A 374 -5.87 14.60 -29.40
CA PRO A 374 -6.90 15.38 -28.69
C PRO A 374 -8.26 15.25 -29.39
N LYS A 375 -9.33 15.20 -28.64
CA LYS A 375 -10.69 15.27 -29.20
C LYS A 375 -10.84 16.57 -29.98
N GLY A 376 -11.38 16.49 -31.20
CA GLY A 376 -11.51 17.62 -32.08
C GLY A 376 -10.27 17.94 -32.91
N TYR A 377 -9.22 17.12 -32.85
CA TYR A 377 -8.05 17.25 -33.72
C TYR A 377 -8.42 16.93 -35.18
N SER A 378 -8.08 17.84 -36.09
CA SER A 378 -8.51 17.77 -37.50
C SER A 378 -7.52 17.08 -38.44
N GLY A 379 -6.32 16.72 -37.99
CA GLY A 379 -5.32 16.03 -38.77
C GLY A 379 -5.56 14.51 -38.87
N GLN A 380 -5.08 13.87 -39.90
CA GLN A 380 -5.15 12.40 -40.03
C GLN A 380 -4.14 11.73 -39.10
N ASP A 381 -2.92 12.25 -39.07
CA ASP A 381 -1.85 11.77 -38.20
C ASP A 381 -1.44 12.88 -37.21
N PHE A 382 -1.35 12.52 -35.95
CA PHE A 382 -0.92 13.46 -34.92
C PHE A 382 0.60 13.64 -34.99
N ASP A 383 1.05 14.91 -35.11
CA ASP A 383 2.45 15.30 -35.04
C ASP A 383 2.63 16.38 -33.96
N TRP A 384 3.50 16.11 -33.00
CA TRP A 384 3.79 17.06 -31.92
C TRP A 384 4.33 18.39 -32.42
N ALA A 385 5.21 18.40 -33.43
CA ALA A 385 5.78 19.62 -33.95
C ALA A 385 4.71 20.56 -34.55
N ASP A 386 3.79 20.02 -35.31
CA ASP A 386 2.66 20.76 -35.88
C ASP A 386 1.67 21.20 -34.79
N TYR A 387 1.39 20.32 -33.84
CA TYR A 387 0.48 20.62 -32.73
C TYR A 387 1.01 21.72 -31.82
N GLN A 388 2.30 21.71 -31.47
CA GLN A 388 2.93 22.79 -30.71
C GLN A 388 2.86 24.13 -31.44
N LYS A 389 3.04 24.17 -32.76
CA LYS A 389 2.87 25.38 -33.56
C LYS A 389 1.45 25.89 -33.54
N GLN A 390 0.47 25.01 -33.69
CA GLN A 390 -0.95 25.38 -33.61
C GLN A 390 -1.32 25.98 -32.26
N CYS A 391 -0.79 25.43 -31.16
CA CYS A 391 -1.07 25.87 -29.78
C CYS A 391 -0.19 27.05 -29.36
N GLY A 392 0.93 27.30 -30.03
CA GLY A 392 1.92 28.28 -29.58
C GLY A 392 2.53 27.96 -28.24
N ALA A 393 2.66 26.67 -27.89
CA ALA A 393 3.05 26.19 -26.60
C ALA A 393 4.39 25.44 -26.64
N GLU A 394 5.13 25.51 -25.55
CA GLU A 394 6.39 24.79 -25.37
C GLU A 394 6.16 23.44 -24.71
N ALA A 395 7.02 22.47 -25.01
CA ALA A 395 7.05 21.20 -24.35
C ALA A 395 7.68 21.29 -22.95
N ALA A 396 7.17 20.52 -22.01
CA ALA A 396 7.86 20.34 -20.74
C ALA A 396 9.23 19.68 -20.97
N PRO A 397 10.33 20.27 -20.44
CA PRO A 397 11.67 19.71 -20.59
C PRO A 397 11.79 18.31 -19.96
N HIS A 398 12.67 17.50 -20.52
CA HIS A 398 12.92 16.15 -19.99
C HIS A 398 13.32 16.12 -18.50
N LEU A 399 13.98 17.15 -18.02
CA LEU A 399 14.37 17.27 -16.61
C LEU A 399 13.19 17.33 -15.64
N CYS A 400 12.00 17.68 -16.12
CA CYS A 400 10.78 17.66 -15.29
C CYS A 400 10.31 16.25 -14.96
N PHE A 401 10.74 15.26 -15.72
CA PHE A 401 10.30 13.88 -15.60
C PHE A 401 11.37 13.00 -14.98
N ARG A 402 10.92 12.02 -14.22
CA ARG A 402 11.83 11.04 -13.60
C ARG A 402 12.42 10.13 -14.68
N ASN A 403 13.74 10.07 -14.75
CA ASN A 403 14.48 9.35 -15.79
C ASN A 403 14.77 7.88 -15.46
N THR A 404 14.02 7.28 -14.53
CA THR A 404 14.23 5.90 -14.11
C THR A 404 13.27 4.97 -14.86
N SER A 405 13.83 4.06 -15.66
CA SER A 405 13.12 2.87 -16.08
C SER A 405 12.91 2.00 -14.85
N PHE A 406 11.67 1.78 -14.49
CA PHE A 406 11.29 1.05 -13.30
C PHE A 406 10.97 -0.40 -13.67
N SER A 407 12.00 -1.20 -13.94
CA SER A 407 11.79 -2.64 -14.07
C SER A 407 12.14 -3.32 -12.75
N ARG A 408 11.13 -3.74 -11.99
CA ARG A 408 11.27 -4.59 -10.81
C ARG A 408 11.10 -6.07 -11.16
N GLY A 409 11.51 -6.47 -12.36
CA GLY A 409 11.41 -7.84 -12.82
C GLY A 409 10.05 -8.22 -13.41
N PHE A 410 9.19 -7.26 -13.71
CA PHE A 410 7.97 -7.52 -14.48
C PHE A 410 8.28 -7.84 -15.93
N THR A 411 7.75 -8.94 -16.44
CA THR A 411 7.89 -9.32 -17.84
C THR A 411 6.56 -9.72 -18.45
N LYS A 412 6.48 -9.64 -19.77
CA LYS A 412 5.30 -10.05 -20.53
C LYS A 412 4.89 -11.50 -20.17
N ASN A 413 3.59 -11.74 -20.10
CA ASN A 413 2.92 -12.99 -19.78
C ASN A 413 2.95 -13.39 -18.30
N MET A 414 3.58 -12.64 -17.42
CA MET A 414 3.44 -12.86 -15.98
C MET A 414 2.01 -12.56 -15.53
N LYS A 415 1.54 -13.31 -14.56
CA LYS A 415 0.23 -13.14 -13.93
C LYS A 415 0.37 -12.42 -12.60
N LEU A 416 -0.62 -11.62 -12.27
CA LEU A 416 -0.71 -10.89 -11.02
C LEU A 416 -2.17 -10.57 -10.67
N GLU A 417 -2.40 -10.07 -9.49
CA GLU A 417 -3.69 -9.51 -9.09
C GLU A 417 -3.67 -7.99 -9.31
N ALA A 418 -4.71 -7.47 -9.93
CA ALA A 418 -4.84 -6.05 -10.21
C ALA A 418 -6.23 -5.53 -9.86
N VAL A 419 -6.28 -4.29 -9.41
CA VAL A 419 -7.55 -3.60 -9.18
C VAL A 419 -8.22 -3.32 -10.52
N ASN A 420 -9.52 -3.64 -10.63
CA ASN A 420 -10.30 -3.27 -11.79
C ASN A 420 -10.48 -1.74 -11.84
N PRO A 421 -9.98 -1.03 -12.86
CA PRO A 421 -10.06 0.43 -12.90
C PRO A 421 -11.51 0.96 -13.05
N ARG A 422 -12.44 0.12 -13.50
CA ARG A 422 -13.87 0.48 -13.60
C ARG A 422 -14.64 0.22 -12.32
N ASN A 423 -14.16 -0.71 -11.50
CA ASN A 423 -14.74 -1.03 -10.20
C ASN A 423 -13.62 -1.24 -9.17
N PRO A 424 -13.18 -0.19 -8.47
CA PRO A 424 -12.04 -0.29 -7.55
C PRO A 424 -12.21 -1.24 -6.35
N ALA A 425 -13.43 -1.69 -6.09
CA ALA A 425 -13.70 -2.70 -5.07
C ALA A 425 -13.32 -4.12 -5.52
N GLU A 426 -13.15 -4.31 -6.83
CA GLU A 426 -12.88 -5.62 -7.43
C GLU A 426 -11.40 -5.80 -7.72
N ILE A 427 -10.86 -6.93 -7.29
CA ILE A 427 -9.51 -7.38 -7.65
C ILE A 427 -9.65 -8.52 -8.64
N CYS A 428 -8.92 -8.43 -9.74
CA CYS A 428 -8.96 -9.41 -10.81
C CYS A 428 -7.59 -10.03 -11.05
N VAL A 429 -7.60 -11.26 -11.52
CA VAL A 429 -6.41 -11.85 -12.15
C VAL A 429 -6.11 -11.07 -13.42
N ALA A 430 -4.86 -10.72 -13.64
CA ALA A 430 -4.42 -9.98 -14.80
C ALA A 430 -3.14 -10.59 -15.38
N SER A 431 -3.00 -10.42 -16.69
CA SER A 431 -1.78 -10.77 -17.43
C SER A 431 -1.05 -9.51 -17.86
N ILE A 432 0.27 -9.53 -17.73
CA ILE A 432 1.11 -8.46 -18.30
C ILE A 432 1.22 -8.69 -19.81
N THR A 433 0.68 -7.78 -20.61
CA THR A 433 0.73 -7.86 -22.06
C THR A 433 1.91 -7.11 -22.66
N SER A 434 2.36 -6.06 -21.99
CA SER A 434 3.53 -5.27 -22.40
C SER A 434 4.10 -4.50 -21.22
N VAL A 435 5.41 -4.28 -21.24
CA VAL A 435 6.14 -3.42 -20.30
C VAL A 435 6.97 -2.42 -21.11
N LYS A 436 6.76 -1.13 -20.88
CA LYS A 436 7.47 -0.03 -21.54
C LYS A 436 7.87 1.02 -20.51
N GLY A 437 9.17 1.15 -20.23
CA GLY A 437 9.64 2.09 -19.19
C GLY A 437 9.01 1.81 -17.84
N ARG A 438 8.30 2.76 -17.29
CA ARG A 438 7.56 2.64 -16.01
C ARG A 438 6.08 2.29 -16.15
N LEU A 439 5.64 1.97 -17.35
CA LEU A 439 4.26 1.56 -17.61
C LEU A 439 4.20 0.08 -17.99
N MET A 440 3.15 -0.56 -17.58
CA MET A 440 2.78 -1.88 -18.04
C MET A 440 1.32 -1.90 -18.50
N TRP A 441 1.06 -2.72 -19.49
CA TRP A 441 -0.29 -2.99 -19.98
C TRP A 441 -0.77 -4.28 -19.36
N LEU A 442 -1.91 -4.20 -18.71
CA LEU A 442 -2.56 -5.33 -18.07
C LEU A 442 -3.84 -5.70 -18.80
N HIS A 443 -4.04 -6.99 -18.99
CA HIS A 443 -5.29 -7.55 -19.45
C HIS A 443 -5.97 -8.27 -18.29
N LEU A 444 -7.20 -7.89 -17.97
CA LEU A 444 -7.98 -8.58 -16.95
C LEU A 444 -8.55 -9.87 -17.54
N GLU A 445 -8.35 -11.00 -16.85
CA GLU A 445 -8.82 -12.31 -17.28
C GLU A 445 -10.33 -12.48 -17.11
#